data_9ac39ca5f13aabcc59cd8a6efc6ef46d
#
_entry.id   9ac39ca5f13aabcc59cd8a6efc6ef46d
#
_cell.length_a   1.000
_cell.length_b   1.000
_cell.length_c   1.000
_cell.angle_alpha   90.00
_cell.angle_beta   90.00
_cell.angle_gamma   90.00
#
_symmetry.space_group_name_H-M   'P 1'
#
loop_
_entity.id
_entity.type
_entity.pdbx_description
1 polymer ?
#
loop_
_entity_poly.entity_id
_entity_poly.type
_entity_poly.pdbx_seq_one_letter_code
_entity_poly.pdbx_strand_id
1 'polypeptide(L)' 'MKEIVRTNDPVLVSAIGALLNGANIHHLVLDQNMSVLEGSLGILPRRVLVADEHVDRARRLLNEAGMGKELRPDDGSR' A
#
# COMPACT_ATOMS: atom_id res chain seq x y z
N MET A 1 -3.80 0.89 -11.84
CA MET A 1 -3.35 0.44 -10.52
C MET A 1 -4.26 0.98 -9.45
N LYS A 2 -4.40 0.24 -8.40
CA LYS A 2 -5.30 0.60 -7.34
C LYS A 2 -4.57 0.62 -6.00
N GLU A 3 -4.84 1.61 -5.19
CA GLU A 3 -4.22 1.73 -3.89
C GLU A 3 -4.85 0.74 -2.91
N ILE A 4 -4.03 -0.03 -2.23
CA ILE A 4 -4.55 -1.00 -1.26
C ILE A 4 -4.15 -0.65 0.17
N VAL A 5 -3.09 0.13 0.34
CA VAL A 5 -2.65 0.52 1.69
C VAL A 5 -2.13 1.94 1.63
N ARG A 6 -2.39 2.69 2.67
CA ARG A 6 -1.83 4.02 2.83
C ARG A 6 -1.34 4.13 4.28
N THR A 7 -0.07 4.38 4.44
CA THR A 7 0.50 4.44 5.77
C THR A 7 1.76 5.27 5.75
N ASN A 8 2.10 5.90 6.87
CA ASN A 8 3.37 6.60 6.96
C ASN A 8 4.39 5.79 7.76
N ASP A 9 4.13 4.52 7.98
CA ASP A 9 5.05 3.65 8.68
C ASP A 9 5.93 2.92 7.67
N PRO A 10 7.20 3.29 7.54
CA PRO A 10 8.04 2.65 6.53
C PRO A 10 8.30 1.17 6.80
N VAL A 11 8.24 0.75 8.04
CA VAL A 11 8.43 -0.65 8.35
C VAL A 11 7.26 -1.46 7.80
N LEU A 12 6.07 -0.94 7.96
CA LEU A 12 4.89 -1.62 7.43
C LEU A 12 4.95 -1.70 5.91
N VAL A 13 5.37 -0.63 5.26
CA VAL A 13 5.49 -0.63 3.81
C VAL A 13 6.47 -1.69 3.35
N SER A 14 7.60 -1.81 4.05
CA SER A 14 8.59 -2.82 3.70
C SER A 14 8.05 -4.22 3.88
N ALA A 15 7.33 -4.46 4.94
CA ALA A 15 6.77 -5.78 5.19
C ALA A 15 5.76 -6.15 4.13
N ILE A 16 4.90 -5.20 3.76
CA ILE A 16 3.91 -5.44 2.74
C ILE A 16 4.58 -5.72 1.40
N GLY A 17 5.61 -4.92 1.08
CA GLY A 17 6.32 -5.14 -0.16
C GLY A 17 6.95 -6.52 -0.24
N ALA A 18 7.50 -6.99 0.87
CA ALA A 18 8.10 -8.32 0.89
C ALA A 18 7.05 -9.40 0.65
N LEU A 19 5.87 -9.24 1.24
CA LEU A 19 4.81 -10.21 1.04
C LEU A 19 4.36 -10.22 -0.42
N LEU A 20 4.19 -9.06 -1.00
CA LEU A 20 3.75 -8.98 -2.38
C LEU A 20 4.79 -9.55 -3.32
N ASN A 21 6.05 -9.25 -3.08
CA ASN A 21 7.11 -9.81 -3.88
C ASN A 21 7.14 -11.33 -3.78
N GLY A 22 6.95 -11.84 -2.60
CA GLY A 22 6.97 -13.29 -2.41
C GLY A 22 5.84 -13.98 -3.14
N ALA A 23 4.77 -13.27 -3.43
CA ALA A 23 3.63 -13.83 -4.15
C ALA A 23 3.64 -13.44 -5.61
N ASN A 24 4.71 -12.82 -6.08
CA ASN A 24 4.83 -12.39 -7.47
C ASN A 24 3.75 -11.39 -7.86
N ILE A 25 3.41 -10.53 -6.96
CA ILE A 25 2.44 -9.47 -7.23
C ILE A 25 3.22 -8.18 -7.40
N HIS A 26 3.19 -7.63 -8.59
CA HIS A 26 3.83 -6.35 -8.82
C HIS A 26 3.12 -5.26 -8.05
N HIS A 27 3.89 -4.38 -7.49
CA HIS A 27 3.31 -3.28 -6.74
C HIS A 27 4.18 -2.04 -6.91
N LEU A 28 3.60 -0.91 -6.57
CA LEU A 28 4.29 0.36 -6.66
C LEU A 28 4.08 1.09 -5.34
N VAL A 29 5.13 1.64 -4.80
CA VAL A 29 5.03 2.45 -3.60
C VAL A 29 5.19 3.90 -4.01
N LEU A 30 4.18 4.70 -3.75
CA LEU A 30 4.25 6.12 -4.03
C LEU A 30 4.62 6.86 -2.77
N ASP A 31 5.62 7.68 -2.90
CA ASP A 31 6.22 8.37 -1.79
C ASP A 31 6.12 9.85 -2.12
N GLN A 32 5.54 10.62 -1.28
CA GLN A 32 5.24 12.00 -1.58
C GLN A 32 6.38 12.92 -1.27
N ASN A 33 7.54 12.59 -1.72
CA ASN A 33 8.72 13.39 -1.42
C ASN A 33 8.59 14.83 -1.80
N MET A 34 7.92 15.05 -2.88
CA MET A 34 7.87 16.40 -3.39
C MET A 34 7.16 17.35 -2.48
N SER A 35 6.27 16.85 -1.70
CA SER A 35 5.46 17.73 -0.89
C SER A 35 6.19 18.31 0.27
N VAL A 36 7.37 17.84 0.51
CA VAL A 36 8.15 18.38 1.60
C VAL A 36 8.33 19.87 1.48
N LEU A 37 8.30 20.35 0.28
CA LEU A 37 8.51 21.75 0.07
C LEU A 37 7.53 22.64 0.77
N GLU A 38 6.44 22.10 1.18
CA GLU A 38 5.46 22.91 1.79
C GLU A 38 5.58 23.00 3.28
N GLY A 39 6.63 22.48 3.81
CA GLY A 39 6.83 22.56 5.22
C GLY A 39 5.84 21.75 6.00
N SER A 40 5.35 20.75 5.41
CA SER A 40 4.30 19.98 6.04
C SER A 40 4.80 19.07 7.11
N LEU A 41 6.03 19.14 7.43
CA LEU A 41 6.58 18.39 8.51
C LEU A 41 6.79 16.93 8.22
N GLY A 42 6.68 16.57 7.00
CA GLY A 42 7.12 15.25 6.61
C GLY A 42 6.28 14.10 7.00
N ILE A 43 5.08 14.33 7.44
CA ILE A 43 4.24 13.21 7.76
C ILE A 43 3.34 12.95 6.59
N LEU A 44 3.94 12.42 5.55
CA LEU A 44 3.20 12.16 4.33
C LEU A 44 3.07 10.67 4.16
N PRO A 45 1.87 10.18 3.98
CA PRO A 45 1.69 8.75 3.85
C PRO A 45 2.26 8.23 2.55
N ARG A 46 2.79 7.04 2.63
CA ARG A 46 3.16 6.29 1.45
C ARG A 46 1.99 5.45 1.04
N ARG A 47 1.86 5.23 -0.24
CA ARG A 47 0.74 4.46 -0.77
C ARG A 47 1.28 3.27 -1.52
N VAL A 48 0.66 2.12 -1.29
CA VAL A 48 1.02 0.90 -1.99
C VAL A 48 -0.08 0.59 -2.99
N LEU A 49 0.30 0.47 -4.24
CA LEU A 49 -0.65 0.22 -5.30
C LEU A 49 -0.31 -1.09 -5.99
N VAL A 50 -1.32 -1.79 -6.46
CA VAL A 50 -1.12 -3.00 -7.25
C VAL A 50 -1.98 -2.90 -8.50
N ALA A 51 -1.64 -3.70 -9.50
CA ALA A 51 -2.45 -3.74 -10.71
C ALA A 51 -3.87 -4.16 -10.37
N ASP A 52 -4.82 -3.60 -11.12
CA ASP A 52 -6.22 -3.85 -10.83
C ASP A 52 -6.55 -5.34 -10.78
N GLU A 53 -5.94 -6.10 -11.66
CA GLU A 53 -6.24 -7.52 -11.72
C GLU A 53 -5.69 -8.30 -10.53
N HIS A 54 -4.84 -7.70 -9.75
CA HIS A 54 -4.25 -8.38 -8.60
C HIS A 54 -4.78 -7.87 -7.27
N VAL A 55 -5.73 -6.97 -7.29
CA VAL A 55 -6.21 -6.35 -6.06
C VAL A 55 -6.77 -7.39 -5.10
N ASP A 56 -7.64 -8.27 -5.59
CA ASP A 56 -8.26 -9.25 -4.71
C ASP A 56 -7.23 -10.19 -4.11
N ARG A 57 -6.29 -10.60 -4.92
CA ARG A 57 -5.26 -11.51 -4.46
C ARG A 57 -4.38 -10.85 -3.42
N ALA A 58 -4.01 -9.59 -3.66
CA ALA A 58 -3.17 -8.86 -2.73
C ALA A 58 -3.89 -8.65 -1.41
N ARG A 59 -5.16 -8.28 -1.47
CA ARG A 59 -5.92 -8.05 -0.25
C ARG A 59 -6.06 -9.34 0.55
N ARG A 60 -6.31 -10.45 -0.12
CA ARG A 60 -6.40 -11.73 0.57
C ARG A 60 -5.08 -12.08 1.23
N LEU A 61 -3.99 -11.87 0.53
CA LEU A 61 -2.67 -12.15 1.06
C LEU A 61 -2.40 -11.36 2.34
N LEU A 62 -2.71 -10.09 2.32
CA LEU A 62 -2.46 -9.26 3.49
C LEU A 62 -3.39 -9.61 4.64
N ASN A 63 -4.62 -9.97 4.34
CA ASN A 63 -5.51 -10.43 5.39
C ASN A 63 -4.97 -11.68 6.06
N GLU A 64 -4.45 -12.61 5.27
CA GLU A 64 -3.92 -13.85 5.83
C GLU A 64 -2.67 -13.61 6.64
N ALA A 65 -1.97 -12.55 6.33
CA ALA A 65 -0.76 -12.22 7.08
C ALA A 65 -1.04 -11.40 8.34
N GLY A 66 -2.31 -11.16 8.62
CA GLY A 66 -2.66 -10.41 9.81
C GLY A 66 -2.63 -8.92 9.62
N MET A 67 -2.56 -8.45 8.41
CA MET A 67 -2.48 -7.03 8.12
C MET A 67 -3.76 -6.48 7.51
N GLY A 68 -4.85 -7.19 7.68
CA GLY A 68 -6.09 -6.76 7.03
C GLY A 68 -6.56 -5.40 7.46
N LYS A 69 -6.29 -5.03 8.69
CA LYS A 69 -6.77 -3.74 9.16
C LYS A 69 -6.02 -2.58 8.53
N GLU A 70 -4.90 -2.86 7.87
CA GLU A 70 -4.17 -1.80 7.20
C GLU A 70 -4.69 -1.54 5.80
N LEU A 71 -5.54 -2.41 5.30
CA LEU A 71 -6.04 -2.26 3.94
C LEU A 71 -7.02 -1.11 3.86
N ARG A 72 -6.92 -0.40 2.74
CA ARG A 72 -7.90 0.64 2.47
C ARG A 72 -9.21 -0.01 2.07
N PRO A 73 -10.32 0.62 2.37
CA PRO A 73 -11.60 0.10 1.90
C PRO A 73 -11.60 0.02 0.39
N ASP A 74 -12.30 -0.96 -0.13
CA ASP A 74 -12.39 -1.11 -1.56
C ASP A 74 -13.42 -0.17 -2.10
N ASP A 75 -12.96 0.98 -2.54
CA ASP A 75 -13.87 1.97 -3.01
C ASP A 75 -14.42 1.73 -4.34
N GLY A 76 -13.87 0.78 -5.05
CA GLY A 76 -14.38 0.48 -6.34
C GLY A 76 -15.83 0.16 -6.30
N SER A 77 -16.29 -0.13 -5.12
CA SER A 77 -17.66 -0.48 -4.97
C SER A 77 -18.54 0.71 -5.06
N ARG A 78 -17.99 1.85 -5.06
CA ARG A 78 -18.86 2.87 -5.03
C ARG A 78 -18.91 3.66 -6.08
#